data_5a55cf2f6a13305e61ce20dafd902547
#
_entry.id   5a55cf2f6a13305e61ce20dafd902547
#
_cell.length_a   1.000
_cell.length_b   1.000
_cell.length_c   1.000
_cell.angle_alpha   90.00
_cell.angle_beta   90.00
_cell.angle_gamma   90.00
#
_symmetry.space_group_name_H-M   'P 1'
#
loop_
_entity.id
_entity.type
_entity.pdbx_description
1 polymer ?
#
loop_
_entity_poly.entity_id
_entity_poly.type
_entity_poly.pdbx_seq_one_letter_code
_entity_poly.pdbx_strand_id
1 'polypeptide(L)'
;MKTIGKIIVLILPLLLCTASHSFAKSYGDYQGAIYLQNYDGDTIRFDLPGYPPIAGDDIQVRVNGIDTPEINGKCEKEKYDAQQARDMIADILKDAERIDLKNMKRGKYFRIAADVIVDGENLADILIEASVAIQYSGGKKTKNWCE
;
A
#
# COMPACT_ATOMS: atom_id res chain seq x y z
N MET A 1 -26.71 42.02 61.20
CA MET A 1 -27.08 40.83 60.41
C MET A 1 -26.22 40.86 59.11
N LYS A 2 -25.23 39.95 59.01
CA LYS A 2 -24.34 39.87 57.84
C LYS A 2 -24.77 38.66 56.98
N THR A 3 -25.26 38.90 55.78
CA THR A 3 -25.67 37.89 54.79
C THR A 3 -24.43 37.38 54.10
N ILE A 4 -24.09 36.13 54.31
CA ILE A 4 -22.97 35.45 53.63
C ILE A 4 -23.53 34.90 52.34
N GLY A 5 -23.13 35.52 51.21
CA GLY A 5 -23.44 35.00 49.87
C GLY A 5 -22.68 33.72 49.59
N LYS A 6 -23.40 32.64 49.28
CA LYS A 6 -22.80 31.36 48.81
C LYS A 6 -22.40 31.51 47.36
N ILE A 7 -21.08 31.51 47.10
CA ILE A 7 -20.51 31.38 45.75
C ILE A 7 -20.62 29.93 45.32
N ILE A 8 -21.48 29.63 44.36
CA ILE A 8 -21.56 28.31 43.73
C ILE A 8 -20.52 28.28 42.59
N VAL A 9 -19.42 27.58 42.83
CA VAL A 9 -18.42 27.31 41.77
C VAL A 9 -18.93 26.15 40.93
N LEU A 10 -19.38 26.45 39.69
CA LEU A 10 -19.81 25.47 38.71
C LEU A 10 -18.56 24.88 38.09
N ILE A 11 -18.14 23.68 38.50
CA ILE A 11 -17.04 22.93 37.88
C ILE A 11 -17.62 22.23 36.64
N LEU A 12 -17.35 22.80 35.46
CA LEU A 12 -17.68 22.19 34.19
C LEU A 12 -16.66 21.06 33.89
N PRO A 13 -17.08 19.79 33.79
CA PRO A 13 -16.14 18.72 33.48
C PRO A 13 -15.67 18.89 32.02
N LEU A 14 -14.38 19.15 31.85
CA LEU A 14 -13.71 19.14 30.55
C LEU A 14 -13.65 17.70 30.04
N LEU A 15 -14.57 17.34 29.12
CA LEU A 15 -14.59 16.01 28.48
C LEU A 15 -13.38 15.94 27.52
N LEU A 16 -12.25 15.37 27.99
CA LEU A 16 -11.12 15.04 27.11
C LEU A 16 -11.56 13.93 26.18
N CYS A 17 -11.93 14.30 24.95
CA CYS A 17 -12.15 13.35 23.86
C CYS A 17 -10.78 12.80 23.43
N THR A 18 -10.36 11.66 23.96
CA THR A 18 -9.16 10.95 23.49
C THR A 18 -9.49 10.31 22.15
N ALA A 19 -9.05 10.94 21.06
CA ALA A 19 -9.11 10.35 19.74
C ALA A 19 -8.23 9.07 19.73
N SER A 20 -8.86 7.91 19.78
CA SER A 20 -8.17 6.63 19.61
C SER A 20 -7.69 6.53 18.15
N HIS A 21 -6.41 6.79 17.92
CA HIS A 21 -5.77 6.52 16.65
C HIS A 21 -5.67 5.00 16.49
N SER A 22 -6.54 4.42 15.68
CA SER A 22 -6.42 3.03 15.25
C SER A 22 -5.25 2.92 14.28
N PHE A 23 -4.08 2.54 14.76
CA PHE A 23 -2.98 2.14 13.89
C PHE A 23 -3.37 0.82 13.20
N ALA A 24 -3.41 0.84 11.87
CA ALA A 24 -3.57 -0.40 11.11
C ALA A 24 -2.45 -1.37 11.50
N LYS A 25 -2.81 -2.59 11.88
CA LYS A 25 -1.85 -3.60 12.35
C LYS A 25 -0.87 -3.91 11.21
N SER A 26 0.42 -3.62 11.42
CA SER A 26 1.50 -4.09 10.56
C SER A 26 1.89 -5.51 10.99
N TYR A 27 2.21 -6.36 10.00
CA TYR A 27 2.71 -7.72 10.21
C TYR A 27 4.23 -7.79 10.10
N GLY A 28 4.90 -6.64 10.08
CA GLY A 28 6.35 -6.52 9.99
C GLY A 28 6.85 -6.48 8.55
N ASP A 29 8.12 -6.84 8.40
CA ASP A 29 8.85 -6.81 7.16
C ASP A 29 9.28 -8.23 6.79
N TYR A 30 9.50 -8.48 5.49
CA TYR A 30 10.05 -9.71 4.97
C TYR A 30 11.25 -9.40 4.06
N GLN A 31 12.32 -10.16 4.17
CA GLN A 31 13.55 -9.98 3.42
C GLN A 31 13.79 -11.14 2.45
N GLY A 32 14.17 -10.82 1.21
CA GLY A 32 14.50 -11.82 0.22
C GLY A 32 13.28 -12.52 -0.38
N ALA A 33 12.24 -11.75 -0.72
CA ALA A 33 11.11 -12.25 -1.51
C ALA A 33 11.57 -12.65 -2.92
N ILE A 34 11.03 -13.76 -3.44
CA ILE A 34 11.34 -14.26 -4.78
C ILE A 34 10.20 -13.84 -5.72
N TYR A 35 10.51 -13.04 -6.73
CA TYR A 35 9.56 -12.63 -7.74
C TYR A 35 9.12 -13.80 -8.60
N LEU A 36 7.81 -13.94 -8.82
CA LEU A 36 7.24 -14.94 -9.72
C LEU A 36 6.69 -14.31 -10.99
N GLN A 37 5.74 -13.40 -10.82
CA GLN A 37 5.08 -12.68 -11.92
C GLN A 37 4.31 -11.48 -11.38
N ASN A 38 3.92 -10.57 -12.26
CA ASN A 38 2.96 -9.51 -11.94
C ASN A 38 1.79 -9.53 -12.91
N TYR A 39 0.60 -9.24 -12.40
CA TYR A 39 -0.62 -9.20 -13.21
C TYR A 39 -0.75 -7.85 -13.92
N ASP A 40 -0.52 -6.77 -13.19
CA ASP A 40 -0.56 -5.38 -13.62
C ASP A 40 0.56 -4.58 -12.95
N GLY A 41 0.44 -3.25 -12.94
CA GLY A 41 1.47 -2.37 -12.37
C GLY A 41 1.51 -2.31 -10.85
N ASP A 42 0.54 -2.85 -10.12
CA ASP A 42 0.50 -2.73 -8.66
C ASP A 42 0.19 -4.04 -7.93
N THR A 43 0.09 -5.15 -8.67
CA THR A 43 -0.21 -6.47 -8.10
C THR A 43 0.81 -7.49 -8.57
N ILE A 44 1.67 -7.92 -7.65
CA ILE A 44 2.84 -8.77 -7.89
C ILE A 44 2.72 -10.05 -7.07
N ARG A 45 3.22 -11.17 -7.59
CA ARG A 45 3.26 -12.46 -6.92
C ARG A 45 4.68 -12.81 -6.54
N PHE A 46 4.85 -13.24 -5.28
CA PHE A 46 6.13 -13.62 -4.70
C PHE A 46 6.04 -14.95 -3.97
N ASP A 47 7.16 -15.68 -3.94
CA ASP A 47 7.41 -16.66 -2.89
C ASP A 47 8.14 -16.01 -1.72
N LEU A 48 7.77 -16.42 -0.51
CA LEU A 48 8.34 -15.96 0.75
C LEU A 48 8.99 -17.15 1.47
N PRO A 49 10.21 -17.57 1.10
CA PRO A 49 10.90 -18.72 1.70
C PRO A 49 10.99 -18.62 3.22
N GLY A 50 10.75 -19.74 3.92
CA GLY A 50 10.75 -19.79 5.38
C GLY A 50 9.38 -19.64 6.03
N TYR A 51 8.34 -19.26 5.27
CA TYR A 51 6.96 -19.45 5.70
C TYR A 51 6.40 -20.80 5.27
N PRO A 52 5.37 -21.33 5.98
CA PRO A 52 4.63 -22.50 5.49
C PRO A 52 4.05 -22.21 4.09
N PRO A 53 3.97 -23.22 3.18
CA PRO A 53 3.52 -23.03 1.81
C PRO A 53 2.19 -22.25 1.68
N ILE A 54 1.22 -22.55 2.52
CA ILE A 54 -0.08 -21.83 2.53
C ILE A 54 0.03 -20.32 2.79
N ALA A 55 1.16 -19.86 3.34
CA ALA A 55 1.39 -18.45 3.70
C ALA A 55 2.62 -17.85 3.01
N GLY A 56 3.39 -18.67 2.29
CA GLY A 56 4.65 -18.27 1.68
C GLY A 56 4.73 -18.50 0.18
N ASP A 57 4.00 -19.48 -0.35
CA ASP A 57 4.07 -19.78 -1.78
C ASP A 57 3.04 -18.96 -2.53
N ASP A 58 3.48 -18.34 -3.63
CA ASP A 58 2.65 -17.65 -4.60
C ASP A 58 1.74 -16.58 -3.96
N ILE A 59 2.33 -15.75 -3.12
CA ILE A 59 1.62 -14.73 -2.36
C ILE A 59 1.38 -13.49 -3.21
N GLN A 60 0.13 -13.07 -3.29
CA GLN A 60 -0.25 -11.85 -4.01
C GLN A 60 -0.02 -10.62 -3.12
N VAL A 61 0.83 -9.72 -3.59
CA VAL A 61 1.19 -8.48 -2.93
C VAL A 61 0.74 -7.29 -3.76
N ARG A 62 -0.03 -6.41 -3.15
CA ARG A 62 -0.34 -5.10 -3.71
C ARG A 62 0.73 -4.10 -3.26
N VAL A 63 1.34 -3.42 -4.19
CA VAL A 63 2.28 -2.33 -3.91
C VAL A 63 1.55 -1.18 -3.21
N ASN A 64 2.03 -0.76 -2.06
CA ASN A 64 1.48 0.37 -1.31
C ASN A 64 1.75 1.69 -2.05
N GLY A 65 0.87 2.66 -1.81
CA GLY A 65 1.13 4.06 -2.15
C GLY A 65 0.87 4.43 -3.60
N ILE A 66 0.54 3.49 -4.49
CA ILE A 66 0.35 3.76 -5.91
C ILE A 66 -0.97 3.26 -6.47
N ASP A 67 -1.37 3.87 -7.58
CA ASP A 67 -2.36 3.41 -8.54
C ASP A 67 -1.73 3.38 -9.93
N THR A 68 -2.01 2.34 -10.69
CA THR A 68 -1.52 2.12 -12.06
C THR A 68 -2.69 1.92 -13.02
N PRO A 69 -2.47 2.05 -14.34
CA PRO A 69 -3.47 1.66 -15.33
C PRO A 69 -3.84 0.18 -15.18
N GLU A 70 -5.09 -0.15 -15.48
CA GLU A 70 -5.64 -1.51 -15.33
C GLU A 70 -5.56 -2.27 -16.65
N ILE A 71 -5.12 -3.54 -16.62
CA ILE A 71 -5.10 -4.41 -17.81
C ILE A 71 -6.50 -4.53 -18.44
N ASN A 72 -7.54 -4.59 -17.60
CA ASN A 72 -8.93 -4.56 -18.04
C ASN A 72 -9.52 -3.15 -18.01
N GLY A 73 -8.72 -2.14 -18.35
CA GLY A 73 -9.08 -0.74 -18.36
C GLY A 73 -10.21 -0.40 -19.33
N LYS A 74 -10.77 0.79 -19.19
CA LYS A 74 -11.99 1.22 -19.92
C LYS A 74 -11.73 1.62 -21.36
N CYS A 75 -10.50 1.86 -21.75
CA CYS A 75 -10.11 2.28 -23.10
C CYS A 75 -8.79 1.62 -23.52
N GLU A 76 -8.52 1.63 -24.82
CA GLU A 76 -7.31 1.01 -25.39
C GLU A 76 -6.02 1.68 -24.88
N LYS A 77 -6.05 3.01 -24.65
CA LYS A 77 -4.91 3.72 -24.08
C LYS A 77 -4.57 3.18 -22.68
N GLU A 78 -5.55 3.06 -21.78
CA GLU A 78 -5.34 2.54 -20.44
C GLU A 78 -4.79 1.10 -20.47
N LYS A 79 -5.32 0.25 -21.33
CA LYS A 79 -4.85 -1.13 -21.50
C LYS A 79 -3.41 -1.19 -22.00
N TYR A 80 -3.08 -0.34 -22.96
CA TYR A 80 -1.72 -0.23 -23.48
C TYR A 80 -0.75 0.25 -22.40
N ASP A 81 -1.09 1.32 -21.69
CA ASP A 81 -0.26 1.86 -20.61
C ASP A 81 -0.09 0.82 -19.46
N ALA A 82 -1.13 0.04 -19.16
CA ALA A 82 -1.07 -1.05 -18.20
C ALA A 82 -0.09 -2.17 -18.61
N GLN A 83 -0.05 -2.52 -19.91
CA GLN A 83 0.91 -3.47 -20.42
C GLN A 83 2.34 -2.95 -20.32
N GLN A 84 2.57 -1.67 -20.65
CA GLN A 84 3.89 -1.05 -20.51
C GLN A 84 4.35 -1.03 -19.04
N ALA A 85 3.47 -0.64 -18.12
CA ALA A 85 3.76 -0.66 -16.68
C ALA A 85 4.09 -2.08 -16.20
N ARG A 86 3.29 -3.07 -16.58
CA ARG A 86 3.49 -4.48 -16.25
C ARG A 86 4.86 -4.99 -16.72
N ASP A 87 5.20 -4.73 -17.98
CA ASP A 87 6.42 -5.24 -18.58
C ASP A 87 7.65 -4.56 -17.97
N MET A 88 7.61 -3.25 -17.75
CA MET A 88 8.66 -2.51 -17.03
C MET A 88 8.91 -3.07 -15.61
N ILE A 89 7.85 -3.35 -14.86
CA ILE A 89 7.96 -3.90 -13.50
C ILE A 89 8.55 -5.32 -13.55
N ALA A 90 8.12 -6.14 -14.52
CA ALA A 90 8.68 -7.47 -14.70
C ALA A 90 10.19 -7.43 -14.96
N ASP A 91 10.67 -6.49 -15.77
CA ASP A 91 12.09 -6.33 -16.05
C ASP A 91 12.85 -5.88 -14.79
N ILE A 92 12.36 -4.85 -14.08
CA ILE A 92 12.96 -4.39 -12.81
C ILE A 92 13.08 -5.54 -11.80
N LEU A 93 12.02 -6.34 -11.62
CA LEU A 93 11.99 -7.38 -10.60
C LEU A 93 12.77 -8.63 -10.98
N LYS A 94 12.92 -8.94 -12.29
CA LYS A 94 13.77 -10.06 -12.77
C LYS A 94 15.25 -9.75 -12.63
N ASP A 95 15.63 -8.48 -12.82
CA ASP A 95 17.03 -8.04 -12.77
C ASP A 95 17.48 -7.70 -11.33
N ALA A 96 16.55 -7.66 -10.37
CA ALA A 96 16.83 -7.33 -8.98
C ALA A 96 17.74 -8.34 -8.30
N GLU A 97 18.78 -7.86 -7.60
CA GLU A 97 19.61 -8.69 -6.74
C GLU A 97 18.88 -9.07 -5.43
N ARG A 98 18.03 -8.17 -4.95
CA ARG A 98 17.28 -8.35 -3.70
C ARG A 98 15.94 -7.66 -3.73
N ILE A 99 14.91 -8.36 -3.25
CA ILE A 99 13.57 -7.81 -3.06
C ILE A 99 13.15 -7.99 -1.61
N ASP A 100 12.79 -6.90 -0.94
CA ASP A 100 12.25 -6.90 0.42
C ASP A 100 10.82 -6.35 0.42
N LEU A 101 9.97 -6.87 1.31
CA LEU A 101 8.63 -6.35 1.55
C LEU A 101 8.62 -5.66 2.91
N LYS A 102 8.26 -4.37 2.96
CA LYS A 102 8.18 -3.60 4.20
C LYS A 102 6.75 -3.19 4.52
N ASN A 103 6.51 -2.91 5.80
CA ASN A 103 5.21 -2.42 6.27
C ASN A 103 4.02 -3.29 5.83
N MET A 104 4.21 -4.62 5.81
CA MET A 104 3.18 -5.55 5.36
C MET A 104 1.89 -5.39 6.15
N LYS A 105 0.77 -5.31 5.46
CA LYS A 105 -0.58 -5.20 6.03
C LYS A 105 -1.53 -6.14 5.32
N ARG A 106 -2.61 -6.49 5.97
CA ARG A 106 -3.70 -7.20 5.32
C ARG A 106 -4.51 -6.22 4.46
N GLY A 107 -4.46 -6.40 3.17
CA GLY A 107 -5.28 -5.68 2.20
C GLY A 107 -6.67 -6.30 2.02
N LYS A 108 -7.43 -5.77 1.08
CA LYS A 108 -8.71 -6.38 0.66
C LYS A 108 -8.45 -7.72 -0.04
N TYR A 109 -9.46 -8.59 -0.04
CA TYR A 109 -9.43 -9.89 -0.75
C TYR A 109 -8.25 -10.81 -0.35
N PHE A 110 -7.86 -10.78 0.94
CA PHE A 110 -6.74 -11.55 1.48
C PHE A 110 -5.36 -11.23 0.90
N ARG A 111 -5.23 -10.22 0.03
CA ARG A 111 -3.92 -9.76 -0.45
C ARG A 111 -3.12 -9.16 0.70
N ILE A 112 -1.82 -9.30 0.62
CA ILE A 112 -0.89 -8.49 1.41
C ILE A 112 -0.72 -7.14 0.67
N ALA A 113 -0.73 -6.05 1.41
CA ALA A 113 -0.28 -4.75 0.92
C ALA A 113 1.08 -4.46 1.56
N ALA A 114 2.07 -4.10 0.76
CA ALA A 114 3.44 -3.85 1.23
C ALA A 114 4.15 -2.79 0.39
N ASP A 115 5.14 -2.15 1.00
CA ASP A 115 6.14 -1.41 0.26
C ASP A 115 7.13 -2.43 -0.31
N VAL A 116 7.27 -2.47 -1.62
CA VAL A 116 8.21 -3.36 -2.31
C VAL A 116 9.51 -2.61 -2.49
N ILE A 117 10.58 -3.11 -1.90
CA ILE A 117 11.91 -2.51 -1.94
C ILE A 117 12.79 -3.37 -2.85
N VAL A 118 13.31 -2.79 -3.91
CA VAL A 118 14.13 -3.43 -4.92
C VAL A 118 15.53 -2.84 -4.85
N ASP A 119 16.53 -3.62 -4.48
CA ASP A 119 17.94 -3.20 -4.34
C ASP A 119 18.13 -1.95 -3.47
N GLY A 120 17.24 -1.77 -2.48
CA GLY A 120 17.25 -0.65 -1.54
C GLY A 120 16.33 0.51 -1.92
N GLU A 121 15.77 0.56 -3.11
CA GLU A 121 14.86 1.61 -3.59
C GLU A 121 13.40 1.16 -3.52
N ASN A 122 12.49 2.10 -3.27
CA ASN A 122 11.06 1.79 -3.25
C ASN A 122 10.50 1.71 -4.68
N LEU A 123 9.97 0.55 -5.06
CA LEU A 123 9.36 0.35 -6.38
C LEU A 123 8.27 1.37 -6.69
N ALA A 124 7.48 1.79 -5.71
CA ALA A 124 6.44 2.81 -5.91
C ALA A 124 7.04 4.14 -6.39
N ASP A 125 8.16 4.56 -5.80
CA ASP A 125 8.84 5.81 -6.18
C ASP A 125 9.43 5.71 -7.59
N ILE A 126 10.05 4.58 -7.94
CA ILE A 126 10.56 4.30 -9.29
C ILE A 126 9.44 4.42 -10.33
N LEU A 127 8.26 3.83 -10.05
CA LEU A 127 7.14 3.83 -10.99
C LEU A 127 6.47 5.19 -11.13
N ILE A 128 6.41 5.99 -10.05
CA ILE A 128 5.90 7.37 -10.08
C ILE A 128 6.85 8.24 -10.90
N GLU A 129 8.17 8.13 -10.69
CA GLU A 129 9.18 8.88 -11.44
C GLU A 129 9.13 8.53 -12.94
N ALA A 130 8.93 7.27 -13.27
CA ALA A 130 8.72 6.81 -14.65
C ALA A 130 7.36 7.22 -15.24
N SER A 131 6.48 7.86 -14.47
CA SER A 131 5.13 8.28 -14.88
C SER A 131 4.20 7.14 -15.29
N VAL A 132 4.48 5.90 -14.88
CA VAL A 132 3.62 4.72 -15.10
C VAL A 132 2.71 4.43 -13.91
N ALA A 133 2.88 5.15 -12.81
CA ALA A 133 2.03 5.13 -11.63
C ALA A 133 1.77 6.55 -11.11
N ILE A 134 0.72 6.69 -10.30
CA ILE A 134 0.46 7.91 -9.52
C ILE A 134 0.39 7.58 -8.04
N GLN A 135 0.65 8.57 -7.20
CA GLN A 135 0.48 8.42 -5.77
C GLN A 135 -0.98 8.15 -5.41
N TYR A 136 -1.21 7.15 -4.55
CA TYR A 136 -2.54 6.75 -4.12
C TYR A 136 -2.54 6.20 -2.69
N SER A 137 -3.27 6.86 -1.81
CA SER A 137 -3.35 6.49 -0.38
C SER A 137 -4.60 5.66 -0.04
N GLY A 138 -5.32 5.16 -1.03
CA GLY A 138 -6.58 4.43 -0.85
C GLY A 138 -7.81 5.31 -1.08
N GLY A 139 -9.00 4.71 -0.99
CA GLY A 139 -10.27 5.40 -1.24
C GLY A 139 -10.75 5.32 -2.69
N LYS A 140 -11.33 6.40 -3.19
CA LYS A 140 -11.81 6.50 -4.57
C LYS A 140 -10.64 6.85 -5.50
N LYS A 141 -10.45 6.07 -6.57
CA LYS A 141 -9.50 6.41 -7.63
C LYS A 141 -9.95 7.70 -8.34
N THR A 142 -9.04 8.64 -8.51
CA THR A 142 -9.33 9.96 -9.12
C THR A 142 -8.70 10.14 -10.49
N LYS A 143 -7.65 9.36 -10.81
CA LYS A 143 -7.00 9.42 -12.12
C LYS A 143 -7.89 8.77 -13.19
N ASN A 144 -8.05 9.48 -14.30
CA ASN A 144 -8.62 8.93 -15.54
C ASN A 144 -7.46 8.57 -16.48
N TRP A 145 -7.18 7.29 -16.63
CA TRP A 145 -6.08 6.80 -17.47
C TRP A 145 -6.41 6.85 -18.98
N CYS A 146 -7.64 7.22 -19.32
CA CYS A 146 -8.08 7.37 -20.72
C CYS A 146 -7.82 8.78 -21.33
N GLU A 147 -7.30 9.70 -20.51
CA GLU A 147 -6.96 11.07 -20.93
C GLU A 147 -5.47 11.24 -21.24
#